data_38f3330fd0aa8befd0b870861620e5ce
#
_entry.id   38f3330fd0aa8befd0b870861620e5ce
#
_cell.length_a   1.000
_cell.length_b   1.000
_cell.length_c   1.000
_cell.angle_alpha   90.00
_cell.angle_beta   90.00
_cell.angle_gamma   90.00
#
_symmetry.space_group_name_H-M   'P 1'
#
loop_
_entity.id
_entity.type
_entity.pdbx_description
1 polymer ?
#
loop_
_entity_poly.entity_id
_entity_poly.type
_entity_poly.pdbx_seq_one_letter_code
_entity_poly.pdbx_strand_id
1 'polypeptide(L)'
;MAKNKQHDISSLDSRRRRIHTRLVDRYWELDIDFVELWGLKERAVIELKLCRRERVRDTQREIVQRLERELAHISRQRDKYGRWASCIYYWMQIHDLAAERVALRHQCDEAAEELQTINFV
;
A
#
# COMPACT_ATOMS: atom_id res chain seq x y z
N MET A 1 -8.39 -31.70 13.94
CA MET A 1 -9.09 -30.71 13.10
C MET A 1 -8.91 -29.27 13.54
N ALA A 2 -8.83 -28.95 14.83
CA ALA A 2 -8.51 -27.60 15.30
C ALA A 2 -7.11 -27.11 14.87
N LYS A 3 -6.13 -28.01 14.73
CA LYS A 3 -4.78 -27.68 14.23
C LYS A 3 -4.76 -27.25 12.77
N ASN A 4 -5.66 -27.80 11.93
CA ASN A 4 -5.73 -27.43 10.51
C ASN A 4 -6.33 -26.02 10.30
N LYS A 5 -7.32 -25.61 11.11
CA LYS A 5 -7.88 -24.27 11.06
C LYS A 5 -6.88 -23.19 11.49
N GLN A 6 -6.08 -23.43 12.51
CA GLN A 6 -5.02 -22.51 12.95
C GLN A 6 -3.90 -22.41 11.90
N HIS A 7 -3.55 -23.52 11.27
CA HIS A 7 -2.52 -23.55 10.23
C HIS A 7 -3.00 -22.79 8.98
N ASP A 8 -4.26 -22.93 8.59
CA ASP A 8 -4.85 -22.22 7.46
C ASP A 8 -4.91 -20.72 7.70
N ILE A 9 -5.28 -20.27 8.90
CA ILE A 9 -5.32 -18.84 9.28
C ILE A 9 -3.90 -18.25 9.26
N SER A 10 -2.91 -18.94 9.82
CA SER A 10 -1.51 -18.52 9.79
C SER A 10 -0.97 -18.42 8.37
N SER A 11 -1.31 -19.39 7.51
CA SER A 11 -0.94 -19.38 6.10
C SER A 11 -1.57 -18.21 5.34
N LEU A 12 -2.84 -17.90 5.60
CA LEU A 12 -3.54 -16.75 5.01
C LEU A 12 -2.92 -15.42 5.44
N ASP A 13 -2.58 -15.26 6.72
CA ASP A 13 -1.93 -14.05 7.23
C ASP A 13 -0.55 -13.87 6.60
N SER A 14 0.25 -14.90 6.50
CA SER A 14 1.56 -14.88 5.85
C SER A 14 1.45 -14.49 4.38
N ARG A 15 0.43 -15.04 3.69
CA ARG A 15 0.16 -14.72 2.28
C ARG A 15 -0.24 -13.26 2.10
N ARG A 16 -1.09 -12.73 2.97
CA ARG A 16 -1.56 -11.34 2.92
C ARG A 16 -0.44 -10.36 3.22
N ARG A 17 0.42 -10.66 4.18
CA ARG A 17 1.61 -9.86 4.47
C ARG A 17 2.55 -9.80 3.27
N ARG A 18 2.77 -10.91 2.59
CA ARG A 18 3.58 -10.96 1.37
C ARG A 18 2.96 -10.14 0.24
N ILE A 19 1.65 -10.22 0.06
CA ILE A 19 0.93 -9.41 -0.94
C ILE A 19 1.05 -7.92 -0.59
N HIS A 20 0.85 -7.55 0.67
CA HIS A 20 1.02 -6.17 1.13
C HIS A 20 2.42 -5.65 0.84
N THR A 21 3.45 -6.41 1.19
CA THR A 21 4.85 -6.04 0.92
C THR A 21 5.09 -5.81 -0.57
N ARG A 22 4.60 -6.70 -1.44
CA ARG A 22 4.73 -6.55 -2.90
C ARG A 22 4.02 -5.31 -3.43
N LEU A 23 2.83 -5.00 -2.90
CA LEU A 23 2.08 -3.82 -3.30
C LEU A 23 2.79 -2.53 -2.88
N VAL A 24 3.34 -2.50 -1.68
CA VAL A 24 4.13 -1.37 -1.17
C VAL A 24 5.42 -1.21 -1.99
N ASP A 25 6.14 -2.29 -2.28
CA ASP A 25 7.35 -2.24 -3.10
C ASP A 25 7.03 -1.71 -4.50
N ARG A 26 5.95 -2.17 -5.11
CA ARG A 26 5.53 -1.70 -6.43
C ARG A 26 5.12 -0.22 -6.40
N TYR A 27 4.43 0.21 -5.35
CA TYR A 27 4.10 1.62 -5.14
C TYR A 27 5.36 2.49 -5.12
N TRP A 28 6.38 2.10 -4.36
CA TRP A 28 7.63 2.86 -4.27
C TRP A 28 8.43 2.86 -5.58
N GLU A 29 8.46 1.75 -6.30
CA GLU A 29 9.07 1.70 -7.65
C GLU A 29 8.41 2.70 -8.59
N LEU A 30 7.07 2.73 -8.60
CA LEU A 30 6.31 3.66 -9.42
C LEU A 30 6.49 5.11 -8.98
N ASP A 31 6.64 5.36 -7.68
CA ASP A 31 6.91 6.69 -7.16
C ASP A 31 8.28 7.20 -7.60
N ILE A 32 9.30 6.35 -7.59
CA ILE A 32 10.63 6.67 -8.11
C ILE A 32 10.55 6.99 -9.60
N ASP A 33 9.88 6.16 -10.39
CA ASP A 33 9.69 6.40 -11.83
C ASP A 33 8.94 7.71 -12.08
N PHE A 34 7.92 8.01 -11.28
CA PHE A 34 7.18 9.25 -11.34
C PHE A 34 8.08 10.46 -11.12
N VAL A 35 8.91 10.45 -10.08
CA VAL A 35 9.82 11.56 -9.76
C VAL A 35 10.85 11.76 -10.88
N GLU A 36 11.40 10.70 -11.44
CA GLU A 36 12.34 10.78 -12.56
C GLU A 36 11.69 11.38 -13.81
N LEU A 37 10.50 10.90 -14.19
CA LEU A 37 9.75 11.43 -15.34
C LEU A 37 9.31 12.87 -15.12
N TRP A 38 8.91 13.22 -13.90
CA TRP A 38 8.56 14.59 -13.56
C TRP A 38 9.75 15.53 -13.74
N GLY A 39 10.94 15.12 -13.33
CA GLY A 39 12.18 15.87 -13.55
C GLY A 39 12.48 16.05 -15.05
N LEU A 40 12.31 15.00 -15.85
CA LEU A 40 12.47 15.08 -17.31
C LEU A 40 11.45 16.03 -17.96
N LYS A 41 10.20 15.97 -17.53
CA LYS A 41 9.14 16.87 -17.98
C LYS A 41 9.48 18.31 -17.65
N GLU A 42 9.92 18.62 -16.44
CA GLU A 42 10.30 19.97 -16.04
C GLU A 42 11.44 20.53 -16.89
N ARG A 43 12.45 19.71 -17.19
CA ARG A 43 13.52 20.07 -18.10
C ARG A 43 13.02 20.35 -19.51
N ALA A 44 12.14 19.49 -20.02
CA ALA A 44 11.56 19.65 -21.36
C ALA A 44 10.71 20.93 -21.45
N VAL A 45 9.98 21.29 -20.40
CA VAL A 45 9.21 22.54 -20.32
C VAL A 45 10.15 23.76 -20.36
N ILE A 46 11.26 23.71 -19.63
CA ILE A 46 12.26 24.78 -19.62
C ILE A 46 12.87 24.92 -21.02
N GLU A 47 13.27 23.83 -21.65
CA GLU A 47 13.79 23.84 -23.02
C GLU A 47 12.79 24.38 -24.02
N LEU A 48 11.51 24.06 -23.88
CA LEU A 48 10.44 24.60 -24.70
C LEU A 48 10.34 26.13 -24.59
N LYS A 49 10.45 26.67 -23.38
CA LYS A 49 10.41 28.13 -23.14
C LYS A 49 11.62 28.85 -23.74
N LEU A 50 12.76 28.15 -23.84
CA LEU A 50 13.98 28.71 -24.42
C LEU A 50 14.09 28.53 -25.91
N CYS A 51 13.25 27.69 -26.52
CA CYS A 51 13.24 27.46 -27.97
C CYS A 51 12.75 28.67 -28.74
N ARG A 52 13.54 29.13 -29.75
CA ARG A 52 13.22 30.26 -30.60
C ARG A 52 12.71 29.84 -32.00
N ARG A 53 13.05 28.63 -32.45
CA ARG A 53 12.66 28.09 -33.76
C ARG A 53 11.36 27.33 -33.66
N GLU A 54 10.37 27.64 -34.53
CA GLU A 54 9.06 27.01 -34.54
C GLU A 54 9.09 25.47 -34.67
N ARG A 55 9.92 24.95 -35.59
CA ARG A 55 10.04 23.51 -35.80
C ARG A 55 10.54 22.77 -34.52
N VAL A 56 11.52 23.35 -33.86
CA VAL A 56 12.06 22.82 -32.61
C VAL A 56 11.02 22.93 -31.50
N ARG A 57 10.27 24.02 -31.48
CA ARG A 57 9.15 24.20 -30.53
C ARG A 57 8.09 23.14 -30.67
N ASP A 58 7.65 22.84 -31.88
CA ASP A 58 6.61 21.84 -32.14
C ASP A 58 7.06 20.46 -31.71
N THR A 59 8.29 20.08 -32.03
CA THR A 59 8.89 18.81 -31.56
C THR A 59 8.98 18.77 -30.03
N GLN A 60 9.39 19.86 -29.40
CA GLN A 60 9.51 19.94 -27.97
C GLN A 60 8.16 19.89 -27.27
N ARG A 61 7.11 20.48 -27.82
CA ARG A 61 5.73 20.36 -27.34
C ARG A 61 5.26 18.91 -27.36
N GLU A 62 5.55 18.17 -28.42
CA GLU A 62 5.22 16.75 -28.52
C GLU A 62 5.91 15.93 -27.44
N ILE A 63 7.19 16.22 -27.15
CA ILE A 63 7.94 15.58 -26.08
C ILE A 63 7.28 15.86 -24.73
N VAL A 64 6.96 17.11 -24.43
CA VAL A 64 6.28 17.51 -23.18
C VAL A 64 4.94 16.80 -23.05
N GLN A 65 4.12 16.77 -24.11
CA GLN A 65 2.83 16.10 -24.10
C GLN A 65 2.95 14.59 -23.85
N ARG A 66 3.96 13.96 -24.46
CA ARG A 66 4.22 12.53 -24.24
C ARG A 66 4.62 12.25 -22.80
N LEU A 67 5.50 13.07 -22.23
CA LEU A 67 5.92 12.94 -20.83
C LEU A 67 4.74 13.17 -19.87
N GLU A 68 3.87 14.13 -20.15
CA GLU A 68 2.66 14.35 -19.36
C GLU A 68 1.71 13.15 -19.38
N ARG A 69 1.54 12.51 -20.54
CA ARG A 69 0.73 11.28 -20.66
C ARG A 69 1.35 10.12 -19.90
N GLU A 70 2.66 9.94 -19.99
CA GLU A 70 3.36 8.90 -19.22
C GLU A 70 3.26 9.15 -17.72
N LEU A 71 3.41 10.39 -17.27
CA LEU A 71 3.23 10.78 -15.87
C LEU A 71 1.82 10.48 -15.38
N ALA A 72 0.81 10.81 -16.16
CA ALA A 72 -0.58 10.53 -15.82
C ALA A 72 -0.83 9.02 -15.67
N HIS A 73 -0.24 8.22 -16.58
CA HIS A 73 -0.35 6.77 -16.52
C HIS A 73 0.32 6.20 -15.25
N ILE A 74 1.54 6.60 -14.95
CA ILE A 74 2.28 6.14 -13.78
C ILE A 74 1.59 6.60 -12.49
N SER A 75 1.08 7.82 -12.45
CA SER A 75 0.31 8.34 -11.32
C SER A 75 -0.92 7.48 -11.02
N ARG A 76 -1.68 7.10 -12.05
CA ARG A 76 -2.84 6.21 -11.89
C ARG A 76 -2.43 4.83 -11.38
N GLN A 77 -1.34 4.25 -11.90
CA GLN A 77 -0.83 2.96 -11.44
C GLN A 77 -0.36 3.04 -9.98
N ARG A 78 0.40 4.07 -9.63
CA ARG A 78 0.85 4.32 -8.26
C ARG A 78 -0.32 4.41 -7.29
N ASP A 79 -1.32 5.20 -7.62
CA ASP A 79 -2.51 5.39 -6.78
C ASP A 79 -3.29 4.08 -6.59
N LYS A 80 -3.40 3.27 -7.64
CA LYS A 80 -4.03 1.95 -7.58
C LYS A 80 -3.32 1.02 -6.60
N TYR A 81 -2.00 0.91 -6.69
CA TYR A 81 -1.22 0.07 -5.78
C TYR A 81 -1.24 0.60 -4.36
N GLY A 82 -1.22 1.91 -4.17
CA GLY A 82 -1.36 2.55 -2.87
C GLY A 82 -2.70 2.25 -2.21
N ARG A 83 -3.80 2.32 -2.96
CA ARG A 83 -5.14 1.97 -2.46
C ARG A 83 -5.23 0.50 -2.07
N TRP A 84 -4.71 -0.40 -2.89
CA TRP A 84 -4.71 -1.84 -2.59
C TRP A 84 -3.89 -2.16 -1.35
N ALA A 85 -2.70 -1.58 -1.22
CA ALA A 85 -1.86 -1.73 -0.04
C ALA A 85 -2.57 -1.24 1.23
N SER A 86 -3.24 -0.08 1.16
CA SER A 86 -4.01 0.48 2.27
C SER A 86 -5.18 -0.42 2.67
N CYS A 87 -5.93 -0.95 1.70
CA CYS A 87 -7.03 -1.87 1.97
C CYS A 87 -6.56 -3.13 2.70
N ILE A 88 -5.45 -3.73 2.28
CA ILE A 88 -4.89 -4.92 2.91
C ILE A 88 -4.38 -4.59 4.32
N TYR A 89 -3.71 -3.44 4.47
CA TYR A 89 -3.22 -2.97 5.77
C TYR A 89 -4.36 -2.81 6.79
N TYR A 90 -5.44 -2.12 6.44
CA TYR A 90 -6.60 -1.96 7.30
C TYR A 90 -7.27 -3.29 7.62
N TRP A 91 -7.38 -4.18 6.65
CA TRP A 91 -7.91 -5.50 6.87
C TRP A 91 -7.08 -6.30 7.89
N MET A 92 -5.76 -6.24 7.79
CA MET A 92 -4.85 -6.87 8.74
C MET A 92 -5.01 -6.30 10.15
N GLN A 93 -5.14 -4.97 10.28
CA GLN A 93 -5.37 -4.31 11.57
C GLN A 93 -6.69 -4.75 12.22
N ILE A 94 -7.76 -4.82 11.45
CA ILE A 94 -9.06 -5.29 11.95
C ILE A 94 -8.96 -6.72 12.45
N HIS A 95 -8.23 -7.57 11.73
CA HIS A 95 -8.03 -8.97 12.12
C HIS A 95 -7.22 -9.09 13.41
N ASP A 96 -6.15 -8.35 13.55
CA ASP A 96 -5.31 -8.31 14.75
C ASP A 96 -6.12 -7.81 15.97
N LEU A 97 -6.92 -6.77 15.80
CA LEU A 97 -7.80 -6.26 16.85
C LEU A 97 -8.86 -7.28 17.28
N ALA A 98 -9.42 -8.05 16.34
CA ALA A 98 -10.35 -9.11 16.65
C ALA A 98 -9.70 -10.23 17.46
N ALA A 99 -8.45 -10.61 17.12
CA ALA A 99 -7.67 -11.58 17.87
C ALA A 99 -7.35 -11.08 19.29
N GLU A 100 -6.98 -9.81 19.46
CA GLU A 100 -6.76 -9.19 20.76
C GLU A 100 -8.02 -9.18 21.63
N ARG A 101 -9.17 -8.88 21.04
CA ARG A 101 -10.47 -8.93 21.74
C ARG A 101 -10.78 -10.32 22.28
N VAL A 102 -10.54 -11.35 21.49
CA VAL A 102 -10.75 -12.75 21.92
C VAL A 102 -9.82 -13.11 23.06
N ALA A 103 -8.54 -12.73 22.96
CA ALA A 103 -7.56 -12.98 24.02
C ALA A 103 -7.93 -12.27 25.33
N LEU A 104 -8.35 -11.00 25.28
CA LEU A 104 -8.80 -10.23 26.44
C LEU A 104 -10.04 -10.84 27.10
N ARG A 105 -11.01 -11.26 26.30
CA ARG A 105 -12.23 -11.93 26.80
C ARG A 105 -11.87 -13.19 27.56
N HIS A 106 -10.95 -13.98 27.01
CA HIS A 106 -10.50 -15.23 27.66
C HIS A 106 -9.82 -14.97 29.00
N GLN A 107 -8.98 -13.95 29.08
CA GLN A 107 -8.33 -13.52 30.34
C GLN A 107 -9.36 -13.06 31.38
N CYS A 108 -10.39 -12.32 30.97
CA CYS A 108 -11.48 -11.91 31.86
C CYS A 108 -12.28 -13.10 32.41
N ASP A 109 -12.54 -14.10 31.57
CA ASP A 109 -13.25 -15.31 31.99
C ASP A 109 -12.41 -16.12 33.00
N GLU A 110 -11.13 -16.28 32.79
CA GLU A 110 -10.20 -16.92 33.73
C GLU A 110 -10.15 -16.20 35.09
N ALA A 111 -10.08 -14.88 35.08
CA ALA A 111 -10.07 -14.06 36.29
C ALA A 111 -11.40 -14.21 37.08
N ALA A 112 -12.52 -14.28 36.39
CA ALA A 112 -13.84 -14.50 37.00
C ALA A 112 -13.91 -15.89 37.69
N GLU A 113 -13.39 -16.92 37.04
CA GLU A 113 -13.33 -18.27 37.61
C GLU A 113 -12.45 -18.31 38.87
N GLU A 114 -11.28 -17.69 38.87
CA GLU A 114 -10.40 -17.58 40.03
C GLU A 114 -11.08 -16.89 41.22
N LEU A 115 -11.80 -15.78 40.94
CA LEU A 115 -12.53 -15.04 41.96
C LEU A 115 -13.65 -15.90 42.61
N GLN A 116 -14.35 -16.69 41.81
CA GLN A 116 -15.35 -17.62 42.34
C GLN A 116 -14.72 -18.69 43.26
N THR A 117 -13.57 -19.20 42.89
CA THR A 117 -12.85 -20.18 43.68
C THR A 117 -12.39 -19.60 45.04
N ILE A 118 -11.93 -18.38 45.08
CA ILE A 118 -11.52 -17.68 46.32
C ILE A 118 -12.72 -17.41 47.22
N ASN A 119 -13.87 -17.05 46.69
CA ASN A 119 -15.07 -16.78 47.49
C ASN A 119 -15.69 -18.02 48.13
N PHE A 120 -15.37 -19.22 47.64
CA PHE A 120 -15.86 -20.48 48.20
C PHE A 120 -14.94 -21.05 49.33
N VAL A 121 -13.79 -20.47 49.51
CA VAL A 121 -12.85 -20.86 50.58
C VAL A 121 -12.99 -19.97 51.80
#